data_2953e241f896403144044803ec943dec
#
_entry.id   2953e241f896403144044803ec943dec
#
_cell.length_a   1.000
_cell.length_b   1.000
_cell.length_c   1.000
_cell.angle_alpha   90.00
_cell.angle_beta   90.00
_cell.angle_gamma   90.00
#
_symmetry.space_group_name_H-M   'P 1'
#
loop_
_entity.id
_entity.type
_entity.pdbx_description
1 polymer ?
#
loop_
_entity_poly.entity_id
_entity_poly.type
_entity_poly.pdbx_seq_one_letter_code
_entity_poly.pdbx_strand_id
1 'polypeptide(L)'
;MLLLPCQHTFSKFYRKINIKSKFYYKIENTNSIKKTDVLQPLGLHMADLESVALMEENGKIHVVDMIDNTIKIKGIGVVNPYKEFSRLKDGEETHVGSKILLRLPTRLPELLAGMKRRAQTIGSKDAGVLIARHGIGADDIVLEAGLGSGGLSMHLARVLGPSGHLITVEPREEHAHVGLENLQTLSQCMVEFPTHSHIDGRIEEVVEEIKTHAEYVDAILLDLPDHPPAIEAVAPLLNVGARLSCYCPVTSQLEKAWIACEEAGLHVEWAGEIIERQWGKASRGGVRPVNGPFGHTAFLLLAQRRK
;
A
#
# COMPACT_ATOMS: atom_id res chain seq x y z
N MET A 1 -12.23 37.61 47.20
CA MET A 1 -12.28 36.17 46.92
C MET A 1 -13.59 35.88 46.22
N LEU A 2 -13.63 36.02 44.91
CA LEU A 2 -14.81 35.82 44.07
C LEU A 2 -14.37 34.95 42.88
N LEU A 3 -14.92 33.76 42.83
CA LEU A 3 -14.79 32.80 41.74
C LEU A 3 -15.74 33.19 40.61
N LEU A 4 -15.23 33.39 39.40
CA LEU A 4 -16.01 33.49 38.18
C LEU A 4 -15.91 32.18 37.38
N PRO A 5 -17.02 31.64 36.84
CA PRO A 5 -16.99 30.46 36.02
C PRO A 5 -16.66 30.80 34.56
N CYS A 6 -15.70 30.12 34.00
CA CYS A 6 -15.33 30.18 32.59
C CYS A 6 -16.29 29.31 31.77
N GLN A 7 -17.25 29.94 31.08
CA GLN A 7 -18.04 29.29 30.02
C GLN A 7 -17.32 29.48 28.69
N HIS A 8 -16.72 28.44 28.13
CA HIS A 8 -16.31 28.43 26.74
C HIS A 8 -17.31 27.63 25.91
N THR A 9 -18.08 28.39 25.17
CA THR A 9 -18.98 27.96 24.11
C THR A 9 -18.16 27.42 22.94
N PHE A 10 -18.25 26.10 22.68
CA PHE A 10 -17.73 25.50 21.45
C PHE A 10 -18.65 25.86 20.29
N SER A 11 -18.23 26.82 19.48
CA SER A 11 -18.82 27.15 18.19
C SER A 11 -18.35 26.14 17.16
N LYS A 12 -19.29 25.34 16.60
CA LYS A 12 -19.08 24.43 15.47
C LYS A 12 -18.80 25.26 14.22
N PHE A 13 -17.54 25.30 13.80
CA PHE A 13 -17.15 25.71 12.46
C PHE A 13 -17.08 24.48 11.55
N TYR A 14 -18.19 24.14 10.89
CA TYR A 14 -18.15 23.29 9.71
C TYR A 14 -17.74 24.14 8.51
N ARG A 15 -16.45 24.16 8.16
CA ARG A 15 -16.03 24.58 6.82
C ARG A 15 -16.26 23.40 5.88
N LYS A 16 -17.19 23.54 4.95
CA LYS A 16 -17.27 22.73 3.75
C LYS A 16 -15.98 22.95 2.95
N ILE A 17 -15.01 22.06 3.07
CA ILE A 17 -13.84 22.02 2.21
C ILE A 17 -14.21 21.16 1.01
N ASN A 18 -14.30 21.82 -0.14
CA ASN A 18 -14.54 21.19 -1.42
C ASN A 18 -13.19 20.63 -1.92
N ILE A 19 -12.89 19.37 -1.60
CA ILE A 19 -11.63 18.73 -2.01
C ILE A 19 -11.86 18.06 -3.35
N LYS A 20 -11.43 18.74 -4.42
CA LYS A 20 -11.18 18.10 -5.71
C LYS A 20 -9.75 17.54 -5.66
N SER A 21 -9.60 16.28 -5.29
CA SER A 21 -8.34 15.56 -5.52
C SER A 21 -8.16 15.35 -7.02
N LYS A 22 -7.22 16.07 -7.61
CA LYS A 22 -6.80 15.86 -8.99
C LYS A 22 -5.66 14.85 -8.97
N PHE A 23 -5.92 13.62 -9.39
CA PHE A 23 -4.86 12.72 -9.81
C PHE A 23 -4.37 13.16 -11.18
N TYR A 24 -3.12 13.59 -11.29
CA TYR A 24 -2.47 13.90 -12.55
C TYR A 24 -1.61 12.71 -12.97
N TYR A 25 -2.08 11.98 -13.98
CA TYR A 25 -1.21 11.08 -14.76
C TYR A 25 -0.69 11.86 -15.97
N LYS A 26 0.59 12.23 -15.95
CA LYS A 26 1.28 12.75 -17.13
C LYS A 26 1.95 11.58 -17.84
N ILE A 27 1.31 11.06 -18.88
CA ILE A 27 1.91 10.11 -19.80
C ILE A 27 2.42 10.91 -20.98
N GLU A 28 3.72 11.10 -21.09
CA GLU A 28 4.38 11.59 -22.30
C GLU A 28 5.02 10.41 -23.05
N ASN A 29 4.64 10.29 -24.32
CA ASN A 29 5.16 9.41 -25.37
C ASN A 29 4.74 7.95 -25.40
N THR A 30 3.69 7.69 -26.15
CA THR A 30 3.67 6.55 -27.08
C THR A 30 2.86 6.92 -28.32
N ASN A 31 3.51 6.84 -29.47
CA ASN A 31 2.87 6.86 -30.78
C ASN A 31 1.93 5.65 -30.90
N SER A 32 0.70 5.93 -31.35
CA SER A 32 -0.31 4.99 -31.84
C SER A 32 -0.93 4.01 -30.84
N ILE A 33 -1.85 4.51 -29.98
CA ILE A 33 -3.16 3.91 -29.70
C ILE A 33 -3.98 5.06 -29.12
N LYS A 34 -5.11 5.37 -29.73
CA LYS A 34 -6.01 6.41 -29.22
C LYS A 34 -6.59 5.96 -27.88
N LYS A 35 -6.11 6.56 -26.81
CA LYS A 35 -6.41 6.25 -25.40
C LYS A 35 -7.79 6.73 -24.94
N THR A 36 -8.63 7.21 -25.86
CA THR A 36 -10.02 7.67 -25.60
C THR A 36 -11.06 6.56 -25.56
N ASP A 37 -10.72 5.34 -25.98
CA ASP A 37 -11.76 4.31 -26.18
C ASP A 37 -11.80 3.23 -25.09
N VAL A 38 -10.91 3.25 -24.08
CA VAL A 38 -10.84 2.18 -23.07
C VAL A 38 -11.51 2.54 -21.74
N LEU A 39 -11.83 3.81 -21.47
CA LEU A 39 -12.39 4.25 -20.18
C LEU A 39 -13.64 5.13 -20.28
N GLN A 40 -14.40 5.05 -21.38
CA GLN A 40 -15.74 5.63 -21.42
C GLN A 40 -16.74 4.66 -22.03
N PRO A 41 -17.40 3.86 -21.19
CA PRO A 41 -18.83 3.86 -21.21
C PRO A 41 -19.36 4.02 -19.80
N LEU A 42 -20.14 5.04 -19.55
CA LEU A 42 -21.11 5.17 -18.46
C LEU A 42 -21.04 6.41 -17.57
N GLY A 43 -20.33 7.45 -17.87
CA GLY A 43 -20.59 8.76 -17.20
C GLY A 43 -20.46 8.75 -15.66
N LEU A 44 -19.92 7.68 -15.04
CA LEU A 44 -19.64 7.58 -13.63
C LEU A 44 -18.22 8.10 -13.41
N HIS A 45 -18.08 9.18 -12.65
CA HIS A 45 -16.81 9.60 -12.13
C HIS A 45 -16.29 8.46 -11.24
N MET A 46 -15.13 7.86 -11.57
CA MET A 46 -14.49 6.80 -10.78
C MET A 46 -14.17 7.25 -9.32
N ALA A 47 -14.29 8.53 -9.01
CA ALA A 47 -14.10 9.09 -7.68
C ALA A 47 -15.23 8.81 -6.67
N ASP A 48 -16.35 8.24 -7.12
CA ASP A 48 -17.54 8.02 -6.28
C ASP A 48 -17.82 6.52 -6.02
N LEU A 49 -16.93 5.62 -6.41
CA LEU A 49 -17.08 4.19 -6.18
C LEU A 49 -16.59 3.81 -4.78
N GLU A 50 -17.52 3.57 -3.88
CA GLU A 50 -17.23 2.93 -2.60
C GLU A 50 -16.93 1.44 -2.83
N SER A 51 -15.85 0.92 -2.24
CA SER A 51 -15.56 -0.52 -2.21
C SER A 51 -15.98 -1.10 -0.87
N VAL A 52 -16.54 -2.32 -0.87
CA VAL A 52 -16.95 -3.04 0.34
C VAL A 52 -16.15 -4.31 0.51
N ALA A 53 -15.89 -4.70 1.77
CA ALA A 53 -15.29 -5.97 2.12
C ALA A 53 -16.38 -6.98 2.49
N LEU A 54 -16.37 -8.13 1.84
CA LEU A 54 -17.31 -9.23 2.04
C LEU A 54 -16.55 -10.49 2.45
N MET A 55 -16.87 -11.07 3.61
CA MET A 55 -16.20 -12.25 4.13
C MET A 55 -17.11 -13.48 4.00
N GLU A 56 -16.60 -14.55 3.41
CA GLU A 56 -17.22 -15.87 3.42
C GLU A 56 -17.06 -16.53 4.80
N GLU A 57 -17.87 -17.52 5.13
CA GLU A 57 -17.80 -18.32 6.38
C GLU A 57 -16.41 -18.94 6.62
N ASN A 58 -15.67 -19.26 5.57
CA ASN A 58 -14.31 -19.81 5.65
C ASN A 58 -13.23 -18.73 5.91
N GLY A 59 -13.62 -17.47 6.11
CA GLY A 59 -12.73 -16.32 6.34
C GLY A 59 -12.15 -15.70 5.08
N LYS A 60 -12.53 -16.16 3.88
CA LYS A 60 -12.06 -15.56 2.64
C LYS A 60 -12.70 -14.20 2.41
N ILE A 61 -11.88 -13.19 2.14
CA ILE A 61 -12.30 -11.81 1.89
C ILE A 61 -12.39 -11.54 0.38
N HIS A 62 -13.43 -10.82 0.00
CA HIS A 62 -13.59 -10.23 -1.32
C HIS A 62 -13.74 -8.72 -1.15
N VAL A 63 -12.94 -7.94 -1.86
CA VAL A 63 -13.13 -6.49 -1.98
C VAL A 63 -13.85 -6.22 -3.29
N VAL A 64 -14.98 -5.54 -3.21
CA VAL A 64 -15.91 -5.38 -4.32
C VAL A 64 -16.28 -3.91 -4.48
N ASP A 65 -16.05 -3.36 -5.69
CA ASP A 65 -16.46 -2.01 -6.02
C ASP A 65 -17.98 -1.94 -6.20
N MET A 66 -18.61 -0.91 -5.64
CA MET A 66 -20.07 -0.73 -5.63
C MET A 66 -20.57 -0.18 -6.94
N ILE A 67 -20.47 -1.00 -7.99
CA ILE A 67 -20.87 -0.67 -9.36
C ILE A 67 -22.32 -1.07 -9.58
N ASP A 68 -23.16 -0.15 -10.12
CA ASP A 68 -24.52 -0.49 -10.57
C ASP A 68 -24.51 -1.14 -11.96
N ASN A 69 -23.83 -2.27 -12.05
CA ASN A 69 -23.79 -3.14 -13.21
C ASN A 69 -23.63 -4.60 -12.78
N THR A 70 -24.08 -5.53 -13.61
CA THR A 70 -23.90 -6.96 -13.35
C THR A 70 -22.49 -7.38 -13.70
N ILE A 71 -21.74 -7.85 -12.71
CA ILE A 71 -20.36 -8.32 -12.86
C ILE A 71 -20.19 -9.74 -12.32
N LYS A 72 -19.14 -10.44 -12.80
CA LYS A 72 -18.76 -11.73 -12.28
C LYS A 72 -17.67 -11.56 -11.23
N ILE A 73 -18.00 -11.84 -9.97
CA ILE A 73 -17.04 -11.86 -8.86
C ILE A 73 -16.52 -13.28 -8.68
N LYS A 74 -15.19 -13.45 -8.80
CA LYS A 74 -14.56 -14.77 -8.67
C LYS A 74 -14.84 -15.35 -7.28
N GLY A 75 -15.51 -16.49 -7.26
CA GLY A 75 -15.85 -17.22 -6.03
C GLY A 75 -17.20 -16.85 -5.43
N ILE A 76 -17.85 -15.76 -5.84
CA ILE A 76 -19.21 -15.40 -5.41
C ILE A 76 -20.23 -15.77 -6.51
N GLY A 77 -19.98 -15.32 -7.76
CA GLY A 77 -20.92 -15.53 -8.84
C GLY A 77 -21.16 -14.25 -9.65
N VAL A 78 -22.29 -14.21 -10.36
CA VAL A 78 -22.72 -13.06 -11.16
C VAL A 78 -23.74 -12.25 -10.35
N VAL A 79 -23.37 -11.01 -10.01
CA VAL A 79 -24.16 -10.13 -9.14
C VAL A 79 -24.10 -8.69 -9.63
N ASN A 80 -25.05 -7.87 -9.21
CA ASN A 80 -24.97 -6.43 -9.28
C ASN A 80 -24.58 -5.92 -7.87
N PRO A 81 -23.31 -5.49 -7.64
CA PRO A 81 -22.83 -5.14 -6.29
C PRO A 81 -23.65 -4.04 -5.63
N TYR A 82 -24.01 -3.00 -6.38
CA TYR A 82 -24.78 -1.89 -5.82
C TYR A 82 -26.16 -2.36 -5.33
N LYS A 83 -26.88 -3.16 -6.12
CA LYS A 83 -28.21 -3.64 -5.75
C LYS A 83 -28.17 -4.61 -4.56
N GLU A 84 -27.16 -5.47 -4.52
CA GLU A 84 -27.04 -6.52 -3.48
C GLU A 84 -26.48 -5.99 -2.17
N PHE A 85 -25.52 -5.04 -2.21
CA PHE A 85 -24.73 -4.70 -1.04
C PHE A 85 -24.88 -3.25 -0.55
N SER A 86 -25.48 -2.31 -1.33
CA SER A 86 -25.53 -0.89 -0.96
C SER A 86 -26.29 -0.60 0.32
N ARG A 87 -27.29 -1.42 0.65
CA ARG A 87 -28.12 -1.26 1.88
C ARG A 87 -27.61 -2.07 3.05
N LEU A 88 -26.65 -2.98 2.81
CA LEU A 88 -26.09 -3.84 3.84
C LEU A 88 -25.17 -2.99 4.72
N LYS A 89 -25.29 -3.10 6.05
CA LYS A 89 -24.42 -2.42 7.00
C LYS A 89 -23.26 -3.33 7.42
N ASP A 90 -22.20 -2.75 7.91
CA ASP A 90 -21.11 -3.51 8.50
C ASP A 90 -21.62 -4.41 9.65
N GLY A 91 -21.23 -5.68 9.62
CA GLY A 91 -21.71 -6.70 10.56
C GLY A 91 -22.99 -7.40 10.12
N GLU A 92 -23.61 -7.03 9.01
CA GLU A 92 -24.79 -7.71 8.47
C GLU A 92 -24.39 -8.77 7.44
N GLU A 93 -25.19 -9.84 7.39
CA GLU A 93 -25.01 -10.94 6.45
C GLU A 93 -26.00 -10.83 5.29
N THR A 94 -25.58 -11.33 4.13
CA THR A 94 -26.44 -11.50 2.95
C THR A 94 -26.17 -12.83 2.27
N HIS A 95 -27.13 -13.30 1.49
CA HIS A 95 -27.02 -14.52 0.71
C HIS A 95 -26.86 -14.22 -0.77
N VAL A 96 -25.79 -14.76 -1.37
CA VAL A 96 -25.58 -14.71 -2.83
C VAL A 96 -25.46 -16.14 -3.35
N GLY A 97 -26.50 -16.63 -3.97
CA GLY A 97 -26.63 -18.06 -4.33
C GLY A 97 -26.60 -18.94 -3.09
N SER A 98 -25.63 -19.85 -3.00
CA SER A 98 -25.45 -20.74 -1.85
C SER A 98 -24.47 -20.20 -0.79
N LYS A 99 -23.96 -18.99 -0.96
CA LYS A 99 -22.95 -18.40 -0.07
C LYS A 99 -23.56 -17.40 0.89
N ILE A 100 -23.09 -17.44 2.13
CA ILE A 100 -23.33 -16.42 3.14
C ILE A 100 -22.11 -15.48 3.13
N LEU A 101 -22.38 -14.20 3.02
CA LEU A 101 -21.37 -13.14 2.99
C LEU A 101 -21.64 -12.15 4.11
N LEU A 102 -20.65 -11.94 4.97
CA LEU A 102 -20.67 -10.94 6.04
C LEU A 102 -20.01 -9.66 5.53
N ARG A 103 -20.71 -8.52 5.57
CA ARG A 103 -20.09 -7.21 5.29
C ARG A 103 -19.20 -6.79 6.46
N LEU A 104 -17.95 -6.43 6.15
CA LEU A 104 -16.98 -5.89 7.09
C LEU A 104 -16.63 -4.44 6.76
N PRO A 105 -16.20 -3.63 7.76
CA PRO A 105 -15.54 -2.36 7.49
C PRO A 105 -14.34 -2.55 6.57
N THR A 106 -14.23 -1.75 5.53
CA THR A 106 -13.14 -1.85 4.56
C THR A 106 -11.88 -1.18 5.11
N ARG A 107 -11.11 -1.93 5.88
CA ARG A 107 -9.84 -1.49 6.48
C ARG A 107 -8.66 -2.14 5.75
N LEU A 108 -7.43 -1.71 6.10
CA LEU A 108 -6.22 -2.24 5.47
C LEU A 108 -6.09 -3.77 5.51
N PRO A 109 -6.40 -4.49 6.62
CA PRO A 109 -6.34 -5.95 6.62
C PRO A 109 -7.27 -6.61 5.62
N GLU A 110 -8.53 -6.13 5.49
CA GLU A 110 -9.51 -6.62 4.53
C GLU A 110 -9.08 -6.32 3.10
N LEU A 111 -8.57 -5.11 2.85
CA LEU A 111 -8.05 -4.71 1.55
C LEU A 111 -6.87 -5.60 1.13
N LEU A 112 -5.90 -5.85 2.01
CA LEU A 112 -4.76 -6.73 1.75
C LEU A 112 -5.19 -8.19 1.51
N ALA A 113 -6.19 -8.68 2.25
CA ALA A 113 -6.71 -10.03 2.09
C ALA A 113 -7.45 -10.20 0.75
N GLY A 114 -8.17 -9.17 0.30
CA GLY A 114 -8.96 -9.18 -0.94
C GLY A 114 -8.27 -8.55 -2.15
N MET A 115 -7.05 -8.03 -2.01
CA MET A 115 -6.33 -7.31 -3.07
C MET A 115 -6.09 -8.16 -4.32
N LYS A 116 -6.02 -7.51 -5.46
CA LYS A 116 -5.56 -8.13 -6.71
C LYS A 116 -4.08 -8.45 -6.61
N ARG A 117 -3.65 -9.62 -7.11
CA ARG A 117 -2.24 -10.04 -7.02
C ARG A 117 -1.72 -10.48 -8.39
N ARG A 118 -0.57 -9.93 -8.75
CA ARG A 118 0.25 -10.36 -9.89
C ARG A 118 1.66 -10.75 -9.42
N ALA A 119 2.22 -10.01 -8.49
CA ALA A 119 3.48 -10.30 -7.82
C ALA A 119 3.24 -10.80 -6.40
N GLN A 120 4.26 -11.44 -5.81
CA GLN A 120 4.31 -11.64 -4.37
C GLN A 120 4.39 -10.27 -3.67
N THR A 121 3.72 -10.13 -2.55
CA THR A 121 3.65 -8.88 -1.81
C THR A 121 4.39 -8.99 -0.48
N ILE A 122 5.02 -7.91 -0.06
CA ILE A 122 5.53 -7.77 1.31
C ILE A 122 4.32 -7.78 2.26
N GLY A 123 4.29 -8.75 3.16
CA GLY A 123 3.20 -8.92 4.12
C GLY A 123 3.31 -7.97 5.31
N SER A 124 2.22 -7.86 6.08
CA SER A 124 2.11 -6.93 7.22
C SER A 124 3.20 -7.11 8.27
N LYS A 125 3.70 -8.34 8.47
CA LYS A 125 4.79 -8.66 9.37
C LYS A 125 6.07 -7.89 9.03
N ASP A 126 6.48 -7.94 7.76
CA ASP A 126 7.71 -7.29 7.30
C ASP A 126 7.48 -5.79 7.07
N ALA A 127 6.34 -5.40 6.50
CA ALA A 127 5.97 -4.00 6.32
C ALA A 127 5.94 -3.23 7.64
N GLY A 128 5.36 -3.80 8.71
CA GLY A 128 5.32 -3.18 10.03
C GLY A 128 6.71 -2.95 10.63
N VAL A 129 7.63 -3.91 10.45
CA VAL A 129 9.01 -3.77 10.92
C VAL A 129 9.78 -2.73 10.11
N LEU A 130 9.61 -2.72 8.79
CA LEU A 130 10.22 -1.71 7.92
C LEU A 130 9.76 -0.29 8.30
N ILE A 131 8.46 -0.07 8.40
CA ILE A 131 7.88 1.23 8.81
C ILE A 131 8.44 1.67 10.16
N ALA A 132 8.41 0.79 11.16
CA ALA A 132 8.88 1.12 12.51
C ALA A 132 10.38 1.41 12.57
N ARG A 133 11.22 0.64 11.85
CA ARG A 133 12.68 0.84 11.85
C ARG A 133 13.12 2.05 11.05
N HIS A 134 12.43 2.40 9.99
CA HIS A 134 12.66 3.67 9.28
C HIS A 134 12.21 4.87 10.11
N GLY A 135 11.21 4.69 10.97
CA GLY A 135 10.53 5.78 11.66
C GLY A 135 9.53 6.50 10.77
N ILE A 136 9.00 5.83 9.74
CA ILE A 136 8.04 6.43 8.79
C ILE A 136 6.76 6.82 9.52
N GLY A 137 6.31 8.04 9.28
CA GLY A 137 5.10 8.61 9.86
C GLY A 137 4.43 9.64 8.95
N ALA A 138 3.54 10.42 9.56
CA ALA A 138 2.89 11.53 8.85
C ALA A 138 3.93 12.54 8.35
N ASP A 139 3.63 13.15 7.20
CA ASP A 139 4.42 14.20 6.56
C ASP A 139 5.73 13.74 5.88
N ASP A 140 6.15 12.47 6.02
CA ASP A 140 7.35 11.95 5.37
C ASP A 140 7.18 11.81 3.85
N ILE A 141 8.29 11.93 3.13
CA ILE A 141 8.41 11.64 1.70
C ILE A 141 9.10 10.27 1.57
N VAL A 142 8.38 9.31 1.03
CA VAL A 142 8.86 7.92 0.91
C VAL A 142 8.97 7.51 -0.55
N LEU A 143 10.13 6.98 -0.91
CA LEU A 143 10.40 6.38 -2.22
C LEU A 143 10.38 4.85 -2.10
N GLU A 144 9.50 4.20 -2.86
CA GLU A 144 9.39 2.75 -2.97
C GLU A 144 9.70 2.31 -4.39
N ALA A 145 10.64 1.38 -4.57
CA ALA A 145 10.91 0.75 -5.85
C ALA A 145 10.61 -0.74 -5.82
N GLY A 146 9.87 -1.17 -6.84
CA GLY A 146 9.24 -2.48 -6.89
C GLY A 146 7.82 -2.44 -6.34
N LEU A 147 6.96 -1.54 -6.89
CA LEU A 147 5.55 -1.44 -6.52
C LEU A 147 4.84 -2.80 -6.54
N GLY A 148 5.11 -3.63 -7.55
CA GLY A 148 4.54 -4.96 -7.69
C GLY A 148 3.00 -4.93 -7.64
N SER A 149 2.41 -5.63 -6.66
CA SER A 149 0.96 -5.57 -6.42
C SER A 149 0.55 -4.51 -5.39
N GLY A 150 1.46 -3.65 -4.92
CA GLY A 150 1.17 -2.52 -4.03
C GLY A 150 0.96 -2.88 -2.55
N GLY A 151 1.40 -4.08 -2.12
CA GLY A 151 1.17 -4.50 -0.72
C GLY A 151 1.89 -3.61 0.28
N LEU A 152 3.18 -3.34 0.08
CA LEU A 152 3.95 -2.41 0.92
C LEU A 152 3.43 -0.98 0.78
N SER A 153 3.18 -0.52 -0.45
CA SER A 153 2.64 0.81 -0.75
C SER A 153 1.35 1.11 0.02
N MET A 154 0.45 0.11 0.13
CA MET A 154 -0.80 0.27 0.90
C MET A 154 -0.53 0.48 2.40
N HIS A 155 0.48 -0.17 2.97
CA HIS A 155 0.92 0.07 4.34
C HIS A 155 1.52 1.46 4.51
N LEU A 156 2.40 1.87 3.57
CA LEU A 156 3.05 3.19 3.56
C LEU A 156 2.01 4.31 3.44
N ALA A 157 1.11 4.23 2.46
CA ALA A 157 0.07 5.22 2.26
C ALA A 157 -0.81 5.40 3.51
N ARG A 158 -1.05 4.32 4.27
CA ARG A 158 -1.87 4.36 5.48
C ARG A 158 -1.23 5.13 6.63
N VAL A 159 0.11 5.16 6.71
CA VAL A 159 0.84 5.82 7.80
C VAL A 159 1.31 7.22 7.45
N LEU A 160 1.49 7.53 6.16
CA LEU A 160 1.97 8.83 5.69
C LEU A 160 0.97 9.98 5.91
N GLY A 161 -0.32 9.66 5.94
CA GLY A 161 -1.34 10.71 6.10
C GLY A 161 -1.41 11.70 4.93
N PRO A 162 -2.25 12.73 5.03
CA PRO A 162 -2.55 13.64 3.92
C PRO A 162 -1.41 14.58 3.52
N SER A 163 -0.48 14.85 4.42
CA SER A 163 0.68 15.72 4.15
C SER A 163 1.90 14.96 3.64
N GLY A 164 1.89 13.61 3.75
CA GLY A 164 2.97 12.77 3.25
C GLY A 164 2.94 12.59 1.74
N HIS A 165 4.07 12.12 1.19
CA HIS A 165 4.21 11.86 -0.24
C HIS A 165 4.79 10.46 -0.45
N LEU A 166 4.06 9.61 -1.15
CA LEU A 166 4.51 8.30 -1.60
C LEU A 166 4.91 8.37 -3.07
N ILE A 167 6.19 8.12 -3.36
CA ILE A 167 6.71 8.02 -4.73
C ILE A 167 6.97 6.53 -4.99
N THR A 168 6.34 5.97 -6.03
CA THR A 168 6.49 4.56 -6.39
C THR A 168 7.11 4.41 -7.77
N VAL A 169 7.99 3.41 -7.93
CA VAL A 169 8.68 3.11 -9.19
C VAL A 169 8.47 1.64 -9.54
N GLU A 170 8.07 1.35 -10.78
CA GLU A 170 7.91 -0.03 -11.29
C GLU A 170 8.12 -0.06 -12.80
N PRO A 171 9.08 -0.85 -13.32
CA PRO A 171 9.35 -0.93 -14.76
C PRO A 171 8.35 -1.81 -15.52
N ARG A 172 7.61 -2.67 -14.83
CA ARG A 172 6.70 -3.64 -15.47
C ARG A 172 5.28 -3.11 -15.46
N GLU A 173 4.80 -2.63 -16.63
CA GLU A 173 3.47 -2.02 -16.79
C GLU A 173 2.34 -2.86 -16.16
N GLU A 174 2.36 -4.17 -16.38
CA GLU A 174 1.33 -5.08 -15.85
C GLU A 174 1.36 -5.25 -14.32
N HIS A 175 2.52 -5.03 -13.67
CA HIS A 175 2.64 -4.99 -12.21
C HIS A 175 2.21 -3.63 -11.68
N ALA A 176 2.71 -2.55 -12.31
CA ALA A 176 2.31 -1.19 -11.98
C ALA A 176 0.79 -1.01 -12.03
N HIS A 177 0.14 -1.51 -13.10
CA HIS A 177 -1.32 -1.45 -13.23
C HIS A 177 -2.03 -2.08 -12.03
N VAL A 178 -1.65 -3.28 -11.60
CA VAL A 178 -2.28 -3.96 -10.45
C VAL A 178 -2.00 -3.24 -9.13
N GLY A 179 -0.76 -2.77 -8.93
CA GLY A 179 -0.40 -2.02 -7.73
C GLY A 179 -1.18 -0.71 -7.61
N LEU A 180 -1.29 0.03 -8.72
CA LEU A 180 -2.03 1.29 -8.79
C LEU A 180 -3.54 1.08 -8.57
N GLU A 181 -4.14 0.02 -9.13
CA GLU A 181 -5.54 -0.32 -8.85
C GLU A 181 -5.79 -0.59 -7.36
N ASN A 182 -4.89 -1.33 -6.70
CA ASN A 182 -5.00 -1.59 -5.26
C ASN A 182 -4.83 -0.31 -4.42
N LEU A 183 -3.90 0.56 -4.78
CA LEU A 183 -3.75 1.88 -4.13
C LEU A 183 -4.96 2.77 -4.36
N GLN A 184 -5.55 2.76 -5.54
CA GLN A 184 -6.79 3.47 -5.81
C GLN A 184 -7.94 2.96 -4.95
N THR A 185 -8.10 1.64 -4.82
CA THR A 185 -9.10 1.04 -3.94
C THR A 185 -8.88 1.46 -2.48
N LEU A 186 -7.63 1.48 -2.00
CA LEU A 186 -7.30 1.98 -0.66
C LEU A 186 -7.69 3.46 -0.50
N SER A 187 -7.37 4.31 -1.50
CA SER A 187 -7.66 5.75 -1.45
C SER A 187 -9.15 6.05 -1.32
N GLN A 188 -10.00 5.25 -1.95
CA GLN A 188 -11.47 5.36 -1.84
C GLN A 188 -11.98 4.98 -0.44
N CYS A 189 -11.23 4.17 0.30
CA CYS A 189 -11.57 3.73 1.66
C CYS A 189 -10.91 4.59 2.76
N MET A 190 -10.21 5.66 2.40
CA MET A 190 -9.57 6.59 3.32
C MET A 190 -10.24 7.96 3.25
N VAL A 191 -10.39 8.62 4.41
CA VAL A 191 -10.91 10.01 4.46
C VAL A 191 -9.94 10.96 3.76
N GLU A 192 -8.64 10.73 3.96
CA GLU A 192 -7.55 11.51 3.38
C GLU A 192 -6.43 10.56 2.97
N PHE A 193 -5.87 10.79 1.79
CA PHE A 193 -4.81 9.95 1.19
C PHE A 193 -3.56 10.81 0.95
N PRO A 194 -2.34 10.28 1.13
CA PRO A 194 -1.13 11.03 0.83
C PRO A 194 -1.05 11.43 -0.64
N THR A 195 -0.20 12.41 -0.94
CA THR A 195 0.20 12.63 -2.33
C THR A 195 0.85 11.35 -2.85
N HIS A 196 0.46 10.91 -4.04
CA HIS A 196 1.05 9.74 -4.68
C HIS A 196 1.52 10.07 -6.07
N SER A 197 2.78 9.76 -6.37
CA SER A 197 3.40 9.86 -7.69
C SER A 197 3.90 8.48 -8.11
N HIS A 198 3.58 8.08 -9.34
CA HIS A 198 4.08 6.85 -9.91
C HIS A 198 4.95 7.14 -11.11
N ILE A 199 6.08 6.44 -11.20
CA ILE A 199 7.07 6.58 -12.27
C ILE A 199 7.28 5.19 -12.90
N ASP A 200 7.05 5.13 -14.21
CA ASP A 200 7.33 3.93 -15.00
C ASP A 200 8.83 3.88 -15.34
N GLY A 201 9.51 2.80 -14.96
CA GLY A 201 10.92 2.62 -15.30
C GLY A 201 11.73 1.89 -14.23
N ARG A 202 13.00 1.68 -14.53
CA ARG A 202 13.97 1.18 -13.56
C ARG A 202 14.44 2.34 -12.70
N ILE A 203 14.52 2.14 -11.40
CA ILE A 203 14.80 3.25 -10.47
C ILE A 203 16.13 3.95 -10.77
N GLU A 204 17.15 3.21 -11.17
CA GLU A 204 18.46 3.76 -11.56
C GLU A 204 18.42 4.61 -12.84
N GLU A 205 17.37 4.49 -13.66
CA GLU A 205 17.20 5.22 -14.92
C GLU A 205 16.33 6.47 -14.76
N VAL A 206 15.51 6.54 -13.69
CA VAL A 206 14.50 7.60 -13.51
C VAL A 206 14.80 8.57 -12.36
N VAL A 207 16.05 8.62 -11.88
CA VAL A 207 16.46 9.48 -10.75
C VAL A 207 16.13 10.95 -10.97
N GLU A 208 16.35 11.47 -12.17
CA GLU A 208 16.04 12.87 -12.48
C GLU A 208 14.52 13.14 -12.48
N GLU A 209 13.71 12.16 -12.83
CA GLU A 209 12.26 12.27 -12.73
C GLU A 209 11.81 12.23 -11.26
N ILE A 210 12.42 11.36 -10.44
CA ILE A 210 12.17 11.32 -8.99
C ILE A 210 12.42 12.70 -8.37
N LYS A 211 13.53 13.36 -8.73
CA LYS A 211 13.88 14.72 -8.26
C LYS A 211 12.85 15.78 -8.61
N THR A 212 12.05 15.59 -9.66
CA THR A 212 10.96 16.53 -9.99
C THR A 212 9.82 16.46 -8.99
N HIS A 213 9.68 15.35 -8.25
CA HIS A 213 8.70 15.15 -7.21
C HIS A 213 9.24 15.50 -5.82
N ALA A 214 10.51 15.17 -5.55
CA ALA A 214 11.18 15.51 -4.31
C ALA A 214 12.71 15.52 -4.52
N GLU A 215 13.37 16.59 -4.09
CA GLU A 215 14.83 16.71 -4.16
C GLU A 215 15.50 15.72 -3.19
N TYR A 216 14.90 15.53 -2.02
CA TYR A 216 15.32 14.57 -0.99
C TYR A 216 14.13 13.81 -0.45
N VAL A 217 14.38 12.63 0.13
CA VAL A 217 13.38 11.75 0.71
C VAL A 217 13.77 11.30 2.12
N ASP A 218 12.75 10.96 2.93
CA ASP A 218 12.91 10.57 4.33
C ASP A 218 13.07 9.06 4.50
N ALA A 219 12.65 8.28 3.51
CA ALA A 219 12.86 6.84 3.48
C ALA A 219 12.91 6.30 2.05
N ILE A 220 13.74 5.26 1.83
CA ILE A 220 13.80 4.51 0.57
C ILE A 220 13.60 3.02 0.89
N LEU A 221 12.66 2.37 0.20
CA LEU A 221 12.39 0.94 0.34
C LEU A 221 12.53 0.26 -1.03
N LEU A 222 13.42 -0.74 -1.12
CA LEU A 222 13.76 -1.44 -2.35
C LEU A 222 13.35 -2.91 -2.28
N ASP A 223 12.41 -3.32 -3.12
CA ASP A 223 12.03 -4.73 -3.37
C ASP A 223 12.35 -5.07 -4.83
N LEU A 224 13.63 -5.30 -5.09
CA LEU A 224 14.19 -5.42 -6.43
C LEU A 224 14.98 -6.73 -6.57
N PRO A 225 15.08 -7.27 -7.80
CA PRO A 225 15.91 -8.45 -8.05
C PRO A 225 17.41 -8.16 -7.94
N ASP A 226 17.84 -6.91 -8.19
CA ASP A 226 19.22 -6.44 -8.12
C ASP A 226 19.28 -5.08 -7.42
N HIS A 227 19.92 -5.03 -6.26
CA HIS A 227 19.95 -3.84 -5.40
C HIS A 227 21.13 -2.87 -5.67
N PRO A 228 22.36 -3.34 -6.00
CA PRO A 228 23.52 -2.46 -6.08
C PRO A 228 23.35 -1.24 -6.99
N PRO A 229 22.92 -1.35 -8.26
CA PRO A 229 22.77 -0.17 -9.12
C PRO A 229 21.68 0.78 -8.62
N ALA A 230 20.62 0.24 -8.01
CA ALA A 230 19.55 1.05 -7.41
C ALA A 230 20.09 1.84 -6.20
N ILE A 231 20.82 1.19 -5.31
CA ILE A 231 21.41 1.83 -4.11
C ILE A 231 22.34 2.96 -4.51
N GLU A 232 23.27 2.74 -5.44
CA GLU A 232 24.20 3.73 -5.95
C GLU A 232 23.46 4.98 -6.48
N ALA A 233 22.40 4.75 -7.24
CA ALA A 233 21.63 5.80 -7.88
C ALA A 233 20.81 6.65 -6.87
N VAL A 234 20.19 6.03 -5.85
CA VAL A 234 19.22 6.71 -4.98
C VAL A 234 19.75 7.08 -3.60
N ALA A 235 20.89 6.54 -3.14
CA ALA A 235 21.46 6.90 -1.85
C ALA A 235 21.68 8.43 -1.70
N PRO A 236 22.08 9.18 -2.74
CA PRO A 236 22.21 10.63 -2.66
C PRO A 236 20.89 11.39 -2.42
N LEU A 237 19.73 10.77 -2.67
CA LEU A 237 18.42 11.36 -2.45
C LEU A 237 17.95 11.31 -0.98
N LEU A 238 18.60 10.51 -0.13
CA LEU A 238 18.23 10.43 1.29
C LEU A 238 18.55 11.73 2.02
N ASN A 239 17.66 12.19 2.87
CA ASN A 239 17.98 13.18 3.90
C ASN A 239 19.05 12.63 4.88
N VAL A 240 19.85 13.50 5.49
CA VAL A 240 20.75 13.10 6.57
C VAL A 240 19.92 12.56 7.74
N GLY A 241 20.26 11.38 8.24
CA GLY A 241 19.46 10.65 9.23
C GLY A 241 18.41 9.71 8.67
N ALA A 242 18.02 9.89 7.41
CA ALA A 242 17.08 9.01 6.71
C ALA A 242 17.68 7.63 6.42
N ARG A 243 16.82 6.69 6.07
CA ARG A 243 17.21 5.28 5.91
C ARG A 243 16.79 4.71 4.56
N LEU A 244 17.59 3.74 4.11
CA LEU A 244 17.29 2.87 2.98
C LEU A 244 17.15 1.44 3.48
N SER A 245 16.15 0.71 2.98
CA SER A 245 16.02 -0.73 3.22
C SER A 245 15.95 -1.53 1.94
N CYS A 246 16.48 -2.76 2.01
CA CYS A 246 16.40 -3.75 0.94
C CYS A 246 15.62 -4.99 1.43
N TYR A 247 14.70 -5.46 0.62
CA TYR A 247 13.98 -6.72 0.80
C TYR A 247 14.67 -7.79 -0.05
N CYS A 248 15.35 -8.74 0.59
CA CYS A 248 16.24 -9.70 -0.05
C CYS A 248 15.74 -11.14 0.16
N PRO A 249 15.08 -11.77 -0.81
CA PRO A 249 14.63 -13.16 -0.71
C PRO A 249 15.74 -14.17 -0.42
N VAL A 250 16.97 -13.89 -0.81
CA VAL A 250 18.12 -14.80 -0.63
C VAL A 250 19.35 -14.08 -0.06
N THR A 251 20.21 -14.83 0.65
CA THR A 251 21.40 -14.28 1.33
C THR A 251 22.39 -13.62 0.36
N SER A 252 22.52 -14.11 -0.86
CA SER A 252 23.40 -13.51 -1.86
C SER A 252 22.97 -12.10 -2.29
N GLN A 253 21.66 -11.82 -2.24
CA GLN A 253 21.16 -10.45 -2.47
C GLN A 253 21.44 -9.56 -1.26
N LEU A 254 21.27 -10.09 -0.04
CA LEU A 254 21.59 -9.38 1.20
C LEU A 254 23.07 -8.97 1.25
N GLU A 255 23.97 -9.89 0.91
CA GLU A 255 25.43 -9.62 0.89
C GLU A 255 25.79 -8.50 -0.10
N LYS A 256 25.25 -8.60 -1.33
CA LYS A 256 25.46 -7.56 -2.36
C LYS A 256 24.90 -6.20 -1.95
N ALA A 257 23.68 -6.19 -1.38
CA ALA A 257 23.06 -4.96 -0.90
C ALA A 257 23.85 -4.33 0.24
N TRP A 258 24.42 -5.15 1.16
CA TRP A 258 25.27 -4.67 2.25
C TRP A 258 26.48 -3.93 1.73
N ILE A 259 27.25 -4.59 0.84
CA ILE A 259 28.46 -4.01 0.23
C ILE A 259 28.12 -2.71 -0.50
N ALA A 260 27.06 -2.73 -1.31
CA ALA A 260 26.63 -1.55 -2.07
C ALA A 260 26.22 -0.37 -1.16
N CYS A 261 25.57 -0.64 -0.01
CA CYS A 261 25.26 0.41 0.96
C CYS A 261 26.53 1.05 1.54
N GLU A 262 27.53 0.24 1.90
CA GLU A 262 28.82 0.75 2.43
C GLU A 262 29.58 1.55 1.35
N GLU A 263 29.64 1.07 0.12
CA GLU A 263 30.23 1.77 -1.02
C GLU A 263 29.55 3.10 -1.35
N ALA A 264 28.21 3.16 -1.18
CA ALA A 264 27.42 4.40 -1.33
C ALA A 264 27.53 5.34 -0.10
N GLY A 265 28.34 5.01 0.90
CA GLY A 265 28.56 5.82 2.10
C GLY A 265 27.44 5.74 3.14
N LEU A 266 26.56 4.76 3.02
CA LEU A 266 25.53 4.49 4.02
C LEU A 266 26.08 3.60 5.14
N HIS A 267 25.58 3.78 6.35
CA HIS A 267 25.90 2.92 7.49
C HIS A 267 24.83 1.86 7.67
N VAL A 268 25.18 0.58 7.51
CA VAL A 268 24.27 -0.53 7.78
C VAL A 268 24.01 -0.63 9.29
N GLU A 269 22.79 -0.32 9.70
CA GLU A 269 22.39 -0.34 11.12
C GLU A 269 21.89 -1.71 11.56
N TRP A 270 21.25 -2.43 10.65
CA TRP A 270 20.62 -3.71 10.96
C TRP A 270 20.42 -4.56 9.72
N ALA A 271 20.58 -5.86 9.87
CA ALA A 271 20.13 -6.87 8.90
C ALA A 271 19.58 -8.08 9.65
N GLY A 272 18.55 -8.69 9.11
CA GLY A 272 17.92 -9.86 9.74
C GLY A 272 16.66 -10.31 9.03
N GLU A 273 15.96 -11.27 9.61
CA GLU A 273 14.67 -11.76 9.17
C GLU A 273 13.66 -11.76 10.33
N ILE A 274 12.38 -11.73 10.02
CA ILE A 274 11.31 -11.81 11.01
C ILE A 274 10.57 -13.12 10.85
N ILE A 275 10.54 -13.93 11.92
CA ILE A 275 9.83 -15.21 11.96
C ILE A 275 8.57 -15.04 12.81
N GLU A 276 7.41 -15.27 12.20
CA GLU A 276 6.12 -15.27 12.89
C GLU A 276 5.72 -16.71 13.23
N ARG A 277 5.33 -16.93 14.48
CA ARG A 277 4.74 -18.20 14.92
C ARG A 277 3.29 -18.00 15.30
N GLN A 278 2.40 -18.44 14.43
CA GLN A 278 0.97 -18.34 14.65
C GLN A 278 0.46 -19.39 15.65
N TRP A 279 -0.58 -19.03 16.42
CA TRP A 279 -1.27 -19.89 17.36
C TRP A 279 -2.73 -20.02 16.97
N GLY A 280 -3.31 -21.18 17.22
CA GLY A 280 -4.71 -21.48 16.93
C GLY A 280 -5.37 -22.34 17.99
N LYS A 281 -6.70 -22.39 17.98
CA LYS A 281 -7.47 -23.29 18.83
C LYS A 281 -7.23 -24.76 18.43
N ALA A 282 -6.94 -25.60 19.40
CA ALA A 282 -6.90 -27.05 19.20
C ALA A 282 -8.32 -27.64 19.22
N SER A 283 -8.57 -28.66 18.40
CA SER A 283 -9.88 -29.35 18.31
C SER A 283 -10.35 -29.95 19.65
N ARG A 284 -9.42 -30.30 20.54
CA ARG A 284 -9.69 -30.85 21.88
C ARG A 284 -9.65 -29.82 23.00
N GLY A 285 -9.74 -28.53 22.65
CA GLY A 285 -9.61 -27.39 23.57
C GLY A 285 -8.16 -26.90 23.76
N GLY A 286 -8.04 -25.67 24.31
CA GLY A 286 -6.77 -24.98 24.50
C GLY A 286 -6.27 -24.28 23.25
N VAL A 287 -5.15 -23.57 23.40
CA VAL A 287 -4.46 -22.82 22.33
C VAL A 287 -3.05 -23.39 22.16
N ARG A 288 -2.63 -23.61 20.94
CA ARG A 288 -1.32 -24.15 20.61
C ARG A 288 -0.76 -23.49 19.36
N PRO A 289 0.59 -23.52 19.14
CA PRO A 289 1.16 -23.15 17.86
C PRO A 289 0.51 -23.91 16.70
N VAL A 290 0.24 -23.20 15.61
CA VAL A 290 -0.21 -23.82 14.36
C VAL A 290 0.92 -24.69 13.82
N ASN A 291 0.60 -25.93 13.40
CA ASN A 291 1.55 -26.79 12.74
C ASN A 291 1.79 -26.27 11.32
N GLY A 292 3.01 -25.88 11.03
CA GLY A 292 3.44 -25.40 9.72
C GLY A 292 4.94 -25.09 9.73
N PRO A 293 5.57 -25.01 8.57
CA PRO A 293 6.94 -24.56 8.50
C PRO A 293 7.02 -23.12 9.02
N PHE A 294 8.09 -22.79 9.74
CA PHE A 294 8.45 -21.40 9.98
C PHE A 294 8.83 -20.80 8.61
N GLY A 295 7.93 -19.98 8.07
CA GLY A 295 8.10 -19.43 6.73
C GLY A 295 9.17 -18.34 6.73
N HIS A 296 10.25 -18.55 6.01
CA HIS A 296 11.14 -17.48 5.58
C HIS A 296 10.38 -16.65 4.52
N THR A 297 10.42 -15.33 4.65
CA THR A 297 9.89 -14.40 3.64
C THR A 297 11.02 -13.72 2.89
N ALA A 298 11.86 -13.00 3.61
CA ALA A 298 13.06 -12.37 3.12
C ALA A 298 14.00 -11.99 4.26
N PHE A 299 15.25 -11.74 3.91
CA PHE A 299 16.19 -10.99 4.72
C PHE A 299 15.96 -9.50 4.47
N LEU A 300 15.97 -8.71 5.52
CA LEU A 300 15.81 -7.27 5.48
C LEU A 300 17.14 -6.62 5.83
N LEU A 301 17.52 -5.60 5.10
CA LEU A 301 18.66 -4.75 5.41
C LEU A 301 18.17 -3.34 5.64
N LEU A 302 18.75 -2.64 6.61
CA LEU A 302 18.50 -1.23 6.90
C LEU A 302 19.82 -0.49 7.02
N ALA A 303 19.99 0.55 6.21
CA ALA A 303 21.16 1.41 6.20
C ALA A 303 20.76 2.88 6.32
N GLN A 304 21.58 3.68 7.01
CA GLN A 304 21.32 5.08 7.33
C GLN A 304 22.32 6.02 6.64
N ARG A 305 21.83 7.14 6.09
CA ARG A 305 22.69 8.27 5.69
C ARG A 305 23.07 9.09 6.90
N ARG A 306 24.37 9.19 7.22
CA ARG A 306 24.90 9.92 8.39
C ARG A 306 25.56 11.25 8.06
N LYS A 307 25.88 11.47 6.79
CA LYS A 307 26.58 12.68 6.30
C LYS A 307 26.01 13.11 4.96
#